data_8f6ce86e6d01e9612234e4bf897d19e6
#
_entry.id   8f6ce86e6d01e9612234e4bf897d19e6
#
_cell.length_a   1.000
_cell.length_b   1.000
_cell.length_c   1.000
_cell.angle_alpha   90.00
_cell.angle_beta   90.00
_cell.angle_gamma   90.00
#
_symmetry.space_group_name_H-M   'P 1'
#
loop_
_entity.id
_entity.type
_entity.pdbx_description
1 polymer ?
#
loop_
_entity_poly.entity_id
_entity_poly.type
_entity_poly.pdbx_seq_one_letter_code
_entity_poly.pdbx_strand_id
1 'polypeptide(L)'
;METKYGIIFYKETSNIGDDIQTYASKQFLPHIDYIIERENLDTFVSKNKEKVKVIMNGWYFHHAENWPPTPFIDPKLISMHFTDNIKIQGWSASYPNVFDNFGKKFFEDNEPVGCRDVHTQKLMDSLNIKNYFSSCLTTTLSLPGKAEKEDVIYVVDVSDEVVEYIKSHTHSKVEKLTHYLTHEDQNKSFDERMKCVEELLTKYRNAKMVVTRRLHAALPCLALNTPVLLIKYDDPNYKGRLDTFYDFVNNVSESDLLNETISVDFDK
;
A
#
# COMPACT_ATOMS: atom_id res chain seq x y z
N MET A 1 31.81 8.97 7.16
CA MET A 1 30.61 8.95 8.03
C MET A 1 29.78 7.72 7.64
N GLU A 2 29.23 7.03 8.61
CA GLU A 2 28.36 5.87 8.38
C GLU A 2 27.03 6.32 7.80
N THR A 3 26.51 5.59 6.80
CA THR A 3 25.21 5.91 6.19
C THR A 3 24.09 5.71 7.20
N LYS A 4 23.22 6.69 7.34
CA LYS A 4 22.03 6.63 8.19
C LYS A 4 20.80 6.29 7.37
N TYR A 5 19.93 5.45 7.95
CA TYR A 5 18.71 4.95 7.31
C TYR A 5 17.47 5.33 8.13
N GLY A 6 16.46 5.82 7.44
CA GLY A 6 15.16 6.13 8.00
C GLY A 6 14.06 5.29 7.38
N ILE A 7 13.02 5.05 8.16
CA ILE A 7 11.81 4.37 7.70
C ILE A 7 10.60 5.27 7.93
N ILE A 8 9.71 5.31 6.93
CA ILE A 8 8.46 6.07 7.05
C ILE A 8 7.47 5.28 7.91
N PHE A 9 6.85 5.98 8.85
CA PHE A 9 5.82 5.44 9.73
C PHE A 9 4.53 6.26 9.58
N TYR A 10 3.43 5.57 9.34
CA TYR A 10 2.09 6.16 9.17
C TYR A 10 1.36 6.16 10.51
N LYS A 11 1.82 6.98 11.46
CA LYS A 11 1.34 6.97 12.84
C LYS A 11 -0.17 7.20 12.96
N GLU A 12 -0.69 8.15 12.20
CA GLU A 12 -2.10 8.57 12.26
C GLU A 12 -3.03 7.71 11.37
N THR A 13 -2.50 6.70 10.68
CA THR A 13 -3.36 5.90 9.80
C THR A 13 -4.34 5.03 10.59
N SER A 14 -5.54 4.89 10.04
CA SER A 14 -6.54 3.89 10.48
C SER A 14 -6.51 2.60 9.64
N ASN A 15 -5.49 2.45 8.77
CA ASN A 15 -5.42 1.37 7.78
C ASN A 15 -4.07 0.65 7.86
N ILE A 16 -4.06 -0.60 8.32
CA ILE A 16 -2.85 -1.42 8.42
C ILE A 16 -2.16 -1.63 7.04
N GLY A 17 -2.86 -1.38 5.94
CA GLY A 17 -2.27 -1.39 4.59
C GLY A 17 -1.11 -0.40 4.43
N ASP A 18 -1.12 0.71 5.15
CA ASP A 18 -0.03 1.67 5.16
C ASP A 18 1.19 1.12 5.93
N ASP A 19 0.94 0.41 7.04
CA ASP A 19 1.99 -0.29 7.78
C ASP A 19 2.60 -1.45 6.97
N ILE A 20 1.79 -2.11 6.13
CA ILE A 20 2.28 -3.13 5.19
C ILE A 20 3.25 -2.49 4.19
N GLN A 21 3.02 -1.25 3.75
CA GLN A 21 3.97 -0.52 2.90
C GLN A 21 5.28 -0.21 3.66
N THR A 22 5.18 0.19 4.93
CA THR A 22 6.34 0.36 5.81
C THR A 22 7.11 -0.95 5.96
N TYR A 23 6.42 -2.04 6.23
CA TYR A 23 7.04 -3.37 6.36
C TYR A 23 7.74 -3.82 5.07
N ALA A 24 7.14 -3.51 3.91
CA ALA A 24 7.76 -3.81 2.62
C ALA A 24 9.06 -3.03 2.40
N SER A 25 9.16 -1.77 2.83
CA SER A 25 10.40 -1.00 2.74
C SER A 25 11.46 -1.45 3.74
N LYS A 26 11.04 -1.89 4.94
CA LYS A 26 11.92 -2.36 6.01
C LYS A 26 12.86 -3.47 5.55
N GLN A 27 12.39 -4.41 4.73
CA GLN A 27 13.19 -5.55 4.26
C GLN A 27 14.42 -5.17 3.41
N PHE A 28 14.47 -3.93 2.90
CA PHE A 28 15.59 -3.42 2.09
C PHE A 28 16.55 -2.53 2.88
N LEU A 29 16.28 -2.30 4.15
CA LEU A 29 17.13 -1.49 5.02
C LEU A 29 18.05 -2.40 5.85
N PRO A 30 19.36 -2.13 5.91
CA PRO A 30 20.28 -2.92 6.72
C PRO A 30 20.03 -2.75 8.23
N HIS A 31 19.57 -1.58 8.64
CA HIS A 31 19.14 -1.20 9.97
C HIS A 31 18.27 0.07 9.90
N ILE A 32 17.65 0.47 10.99
CA ILE A 32 16.84 1.67 11.09
C ILE A 32 17.44 2.56 12.17
N ASP A 33 17.93 3.75 11.78
CA ASP A 33 18.42 4.78 12.71
C ASP A 33 17.30 5.74 13.12
N TYR A 34 16.33 5.98 12.22
CA TYR A 34 15.25 6.94 12.41
C TYR A 34 13.90 6.37 12.00
N ILE A 35 12.90 6.53 12.85
CA ILE A 35 11.49 6.36 12.49
C ILE A 35 10.96 7.76 12.17
N ILE A 36 10.48 7.97 10.95
CA ILE A 36 10.08 9.27 10.43
C ILE A 36 8.57 9.24 10.22
N GLU A 37 7.84 10.07 10.93
CA GLU A 37 6.39 10.16 10.76
C GLU A 37 6.07 10.80 9.40
N ARG A 38 5.20 10.17 8.60
CA ARG A 38 4.79 10.64 7.28
C ARG A 38 4.29 12.08 7.31
N GLU A 39 3.57 12.44 8.38
CA GLU A 39 2.94 13.76 8.51
C GLU A 39 3.95 14.88 8.87
N ASN A 40 5.18 14.54 9.21
CA ASN A 40 6.22 15.45 9.68
C ASN A 40 7.47 15.45 8.77
N LEU A 41 7.29 15.18 7.47
CA LEU A 41 8.42 15.12 6.52
C LEU A 41 9.10 16.47 6.31
N ASP A 42 8.35 17.57 6.38
CA ASP A 42 8.80 18.95 6.22
C ASP A 42 9.53 19.49 7.46
N THR A 43 9.38 18.85 8.60
CA THR A 43 9.97 19.27 9.88
C THR A 43 11.03 18.30 10.41
N PHE A 44 11.24 17.18 9.73
CA PHE A 44 12.24 16.18 10.14
C PHE A 44 13.65 16.77 10.14
N VAL A 45 14.37 16.59 11.25
CA VAL A 45 15.79 16.94 11.40
C VAL A 45 16.54 15.77 12.03
N SER A 46 17.56 15.27 11.36
CA SER A 46 18.45 14.25 11.92
C SER A 46 19.33 14.83 13.05
N LYS A 47 19.76 13.98 14.01
CA LYS A 47 20.49 14.43 15.21
C LYS A 47 21.70 15.32 14.91
N ASN A 48 22.47 14.94 13.87
CA ASN A 48 23.70 15.64 13.51
C ASN A 48 23.56 16.45 12.21
N LYS A 49 22.33 16.70 11.78
CA LYS A 49 22.02 17.36 10.50
C LYS A 49 22.62 16.62 9.27
N GLU A 50 22.87 15.30 9.42
CA GLU A 50 23.26 14.45 8.29
C GLU A 50 22.07 14.07 7.41
N LYS A 51 22.36 13.67 6.17
CA LYS A 51 21.37 13.08 5.29
C LYS A 51 21.02 11.65 5.71
N VAL A 52 19.74 11.33 5.68
CA VAL A 52 19.17 10.04 6.06
C VAL A 52 18.56 9.41 4.80
N LYS A 53 19.02 8.23 4.42
CA LYS A 53 18.46 7.50 3.29
C LYS A 53 17.10 6.92 3.65
N VAL A 54 16.10 7.21 2.84
CA VAL A 54 14.71 6.80 3.09
C VAL A 54 14.10 6.21 1.82
N ILE A 55 13.51 5.03 1.93
CA ILE A 55 12.63 4.51 0.87
C ILE A 55 11.27 5.17 1.06
N MET A 56 10.90 6.02 0.11
CA MET A 56 9.60 6.66 0.08
C MET A 56 8.70 5.89 -0.88
N ASN A 57 7.79 5.07 -0.31
CA ASN A 57 6.83 4.25 -1.03
C ASN A 57 5.44 4.47 -0.42
N GLY A 58 4.50 4.95 -1.19
CA GLY A 58 3.13 5.16 -0.71
C GLY A 58 2.52 6.49 -1.09
N TRP A 59 1.56 6.91 -0.28
CA TRP A 59 0.80 8.14 -0.38
C TRP A 59 1.26 9.15 0.68
N TYR A 60 1.66 10.34 0.25
CA TYR A 60 2.26 11.36 1.13
C TYR A 60 1.46 12.66 1.24
N PHE A 61 0.29 12.75 0.62
CA PHE A 61 -0.47 13.99 0.53
C PHE A 61 -1.70 14.01 1.43
N HIS A 62 -1.66 13.24 2.53
CA HIS A 62 -2.69 13.35 3.58
C HIS A 62 -2.69 14.76 4.19
N HIS A 63 -1.48 15.31 4.41
CA HIS A 63 -1.22 16.70 4.75
C HIS A 63 -0.29 17.30 3.69
N ALA A 64 -0.88 17.68 2.54
CA ALA A 64 -0.09 18.16 1.40
C ALA A 64 0.62 19.49 1.67
N GLU A 65 0.16 20.24 2.66
CA GLU A 65 0.81 21.43 3.18
C GLU A 65 2.20 21.13 3.79
N ASN A 66 2.45 19.90 4.23
CA ASN A 66 3.72 19.43 4.77
C ASN A 66 4.67 18.88 3.70
N TRP A 67 4.46 19.25 2.44
CA TRP A 67 5.30 18.88 1.32
C TRP A 67 6.09 20.09 0.78
N PRO A 68 7.35 19.98 0.35
CA PRO A 68 8.17 18.76 0.24
C PRO A 68 8.90 18.39 1.54
N PRO A 69 9.49 17.17 1.59
CA PRO A 69 10.37 16.74 2.69
C PRO A 69 11.57 17.67 2.90
N THR A 70 12.09 17.69 4.13
CA THR A 70 13.30 18.47 4.44
C THR A 70 14.53 17.99 3.67
N PRO A 71 15.57 18.85 3.52
CA PRO A 71 16.81 18.47 2.85
C PRO A 71 17.64 17.41 3.61
N PHE A 72 17.24 17.04 4.84
CA PHE A 72 17.88 15.94 5.58
C PHE A 72 17.40 14.55 5.14
N ILE A 73 16.31 14.47 4.38
CA ILE A 73 15.85 13.25 3.74
C ILE A 73 16.55 13.09 2.39
N ASP A 74 17.25 11.95 2.22
CA ASP A 74 17.84 11.48 0.95
C ASP A 74 16.92 10.37 0.41
N PRO A 75 15.91 10.70 -0.41
CA PRO A 75 14.85 9.77 -0.73
C PRO A 75 15.21 8.85 -1.89
N LYS A 76 14.78 7.58 -1.79
CA LYS A 76 14.56 6.72 -2.95
C LYS A 76 13.06 6.68 -3.23
N LEU A 77 12.62 7.38 -4.27
CA LEU A 77 11.22 7.43 -4.69
C LEU A 77 10.87 6.16 -5.45
N ILE A 78 10.07 5.29 -4.84
CA ILE A 78 9.63 4.03 -5.44
C ILE A 78 8.19 3.73 -4.99
N SER A 79 7.38 3.19 -5.89
CA SER A 79 5.97 2.90 -5.61
C SER A 79 5.15 4.11 -5.16
N MET A 80 5.57 5.30 -5.57
CA MET A 80 4.83 6.53 -5.33
C MET A 80 3.47 6.47 -6.03
N HIS A 81 2.43 6.97 -5.38
CA HIS A 81 1.12 7.03 -6.00
C HIS A 81 0.37 8.29 -5.61
N PHE A 82 -0.31 8.87 -6.59
CA PHE A 82 -0.99 10.15 -6.47
C PHE A 82 -2.46 10.08 -6.90
N THR A 83 -2.90 8.94 -7.45
CA THR A 83 -4.20 8.78 -8.10
C THR A 83 -5.37 8.68 -7.16
N ASP A 84 -5.13 8.32 -5.90
CA ASP A 84 -6.20 8.02 -4.96
C ASP A 84 -7.14 9.20 -4.70
N ASN A 85 -6.71 10.44 -5.02
CA ASN A 85 -7.50 11.64 -4.78
C ASN A 85 -7.46 12.71 -5.89
N ILE A 86 -6.60 12.60 -6.89
CA ILE A 86 -6.42 13.66 -7.90
C ILE A 86 -7.70 13.96 -8.68
N LYS A 87 -8.53 12.94 -8.95
CA LYS A 87 -9.80 13.09 -9.65
C LYS A 87 -10.97 13.39 -8.72
N ILE A 88 -10.91 12.93 -7.48
CA ILE A 88 -12.01 12.97 -6.53
C ILE A 88 -12.14 14.35 -5.87
N GLN A 89 -11.04 15.09 -5.71
CA GLN A 89 -11.01 16.30 -4.90
C GLN A 89 -10.61 17.58 -5.63
N GLY A 90 -10.43 17.57 -6.95
CA GLY A 90 -9.97 18.75 -7.69
C GLY A 90 -8.59 19.24 -7.21
N TRP A 91 -7.70 18.36 -6.99
CA TRP A 91 -6.43 18.48 -6.26
C TRP A 91 -5.51 19.59 -6.71
N SER A 92 -5.46 19.89 -8.01
CA SER A 92 -4.64 21.00 -8.53
C SER A 92 -5.03 22.37 -7.96
N ALA A 93 -6.28 22.52 -7.51
CA ALA A 93 -6.78 23.75 -6.90
C ALA A 93 -6.62 23.75 -5.36
N SER A 94 -6.66 22.56 -4.73
CA SER A 94 -6.65 22.42 -3.27
C SER A 94 -5.24 22.28 -2.67
N TYR A 95 -4.26 21.77 -3.45
CA TYR A 95 -2.89 21.54 -3.00
C TYR A 95 -1.86 21.96 -4.05
N PRO A 96 -1.78 23.26 -4.41
CA PRO A 96 -0.87 23.75 -5.44
C PRO A 96 0.60 23.51 -5.11
N ASN A 97 0.98 23.48 -3.83
CA ASN A 97 2.36 23.29 -3.37
C ASN A 97 2.94 21.91 -3.66
N VAL A 98 2.13 20.86 -3.87
CA VAL A 98 2.63 19.52 -4.19
C VAL A 98 3.28 19.48 -5.57
N PHE A 99 2.69 20.20 -6.55
CA PHE A 99 3.14 20.24 -7.93
C PHE A 99 3.49 21.66 -8.41
N ASP A 100 3.61 22.60 -7.49
CA ASP A 100 4.17 23.90 -7.75
C ASP A 100 5.70 23.82 -7.94
N ASN A 101 6.35 24.97 -8.03
CA ASN A 101 7.80 25.04 -8.26
C ASN A 101 8.63 24.29 -7.23
N PHE A 102 8.23 24.28 -5.93
CA PHE A 102 8.96 23.59 -4.88
C PHE A 102 8.70 22.09 -4.87
N GLY A 103 7.44 21.70 -4.97
CA GLY A 103 7.05 20.29 -5.01
C GLY A 103 7.55 19.59 -6.28
N LYS A 104 7.43 20.23 -7.42
CA LYS A 104 7.98 19.75 -8.69
C LYS A 104 9.50 19.61 -8.63
N LYS A 105 10.20 20.64 -8.10
CA LYS A 105 11.64 20.60 -7.95
C LYS A 105 12.13 19.45 -7.08
N PHE A 106 11.41 19.10 -6.02
CA PHE A 106 11.76 17.93 -5.21
C PHE A 106 11.77 16.64 -6.05
N PHE A 107 10.78 16.45 -6.92
CA PHE A 107 10.76 15.29 -7.81
C PHE A 107 11.89 15.33 -8.84
N GLU A 108 12.15 16.49 -9.47
CA GLU A 108 13.25 16.68 -10.42
C GLU A 108 14.62 16.40 -9.80
N ASP A 109 14.84 16.85 -8.56
CA ASP A 109 16.10 16.66 -7.83
C ASP A 109 16.32 15.18 -7.40
N ASN A 110 15.26 14.37 -7.39
CA ASN A 110 15.27 12.97 -6.92
C ASN A 110 14.83 11.96 -7.99
N GLU A 111 14.95 12.32 -9.26
CA GLU A 111 14.69 11.43 -10.39
C GLU A 111 15.60 10.17 -10.41
N PRO A 112 15.15 9.06 -11.00
CA PRO A 112 13.81 8.83 -11.53
C PRO A 112 12.80 8.45 -10.44
N VAL A 113 11.53 8.83 -10.65
CA VAL A 113 10.41 8.49 -9.76
C VAL A 113 9.82 7.13 -10.12
N GLY A 114 9.83 6.18 -9.21
CA GLY A 114 9.12 4.91 -9.35
C GLY A 114 7.64 5.09 -9.09
N CYS A 115 6.81 4.87 -10.11
CA CYS A 115 5.36 5.04 -10.05
C CYS A 115 4.68 3.69 -9.76
N ARG A 116 3.79 3.65 -8.77
CA ARG A 116 3.06 2.44 -8.39
C ARG A 116 2.08 2.01 -9.49
N ASP A 117 1.48 2.95 -10.16
CA ASP A 117 0.41 2.74 -11.14
C ASP A 117 0.61 3.62 -12.38
N VAL A 118 -0.06 3.23 -13.47
CA VAL A 118 0.07 3.94 -14.77
C VAL A 118 -0.49 5.36 -14.74
N HIS A 119 -1.39 5.68 -13.83
CA HIS A 119 -1.96 7.01 -13.71
C HIS A 119 -0.95 7.97 -13.07
N THR A 120 -0.26 7.52 -12.03
CA THR A 120 0.87 8.24 -11.44
C THR A 120 1.99 8.44 -12.46
N GLN A 121 2.28 7.43 -13.28
CA GLN A 121 3.27 7.54 -14.35
C GLN A 121 2.88 8.62 -15.37
N LYS A 122 1.65 8.61 -15.86
CA LYS A 122 1.14 9.64 -16.78
C LYS A 122 1.18 11.05 -16.17
N LEU A 123 0.96 11.17 -14.86
CA LEU A 123 1.10 12.46 -14.17
C LEU A 123 2.56 12.94 -14.20
N MET A 124 3.53 12.08 -13.85
CA MET A 124 4.94 12.42 -13.90
C MET A 124 5.39 12.80 -15.32
N ASP A 125 4.92 12.07 -16.34
CA ASP A 125 5.16 12.40 -17.74
C ASP A 125 4.64 13.80 -18.09
N SER A 126 3.43 14.16 -17.64
CA SER A 126 2.84 15.48 -17.90
C SER A 126 3.62 16.64 -17.25
N LEU A 127 4.35 16.35 -16.18
CA LEU A 127 5.22 17.30 -15.49
C LEU A 127 6.67 17.31 -16.03
N ASN A 128 6.98 16.47 -17.04
CA ASN A 128 8.31 16.24 -17.57
C ASN A 128 9.32 15.73 -16.52
N ILE A 129 8.87 14.89 -15.58
CA ILE A 129 9.69 14.26 -14.54
C ILE A 129 10.05 12.85 -15.02
N LYS A 130 11.35 12.51 -15.01
CA LYS A 130 11.80 11.14 -15.35
C LYS A 130 11.22 10.15 -14.37
N ASN A 131 10.59 9.13 -14.90
CA ASN A 131 9.89 8.14 -14.08
C ASN A 131 9.95 6.74 -14.72
N TYR A 132 9.49 5.75 -13.98
CA TYR A 132 9.31 4.39 -14.45
C TYR A 132 8.18 3.70 -13.68
N PHE A 133 7.56 2.71 -14.30
CA PHE A 133 6.59 1.87 -13.61
C PHE A 133 7.31 0.91 -12.65
N SER A 134 7.11 1.09 -11.36
CA SER A 134 7.73 0.28 -10.30
C SER A 134 6.80 -0.79 -9.73
N SER A 135 5.51 -0.72 -10.01
CA SER A 135 4.46 -1.41 -9.25
C SER A 135 4.48 -1.03 -7.76
N CYS A 136 3.72 -1.71 -6.94
CA CYS A 136 3.72 -1.49 -5.50
C CYS A 136 4.86 -2.30 -4.83
N LEU A 137 5.60 -1.68 -3.93
CA LEU A 137 6.69 -2.36 -3.22
C LEU A 137 6.20 -3.58 -2.42
N THR A 138 4.92 -3.63 -2.05
CA THR A 138 4.34 -4.78 -1.35
C THR A 138 4.30 -6.06 -2.18
N THR A 139 4.51 -5.99 -3.51
CA THR A 139 4.69 -7.18 -4.37
C THR A 139 6.04 -7.86 -4.19
N THR A 140 6.96 -7.26 -3.43
CA THR A 140 8.28 -7.83 -3.14
C THR A 140 8.38 -8.45 -1.74
N LEU A 141 7.26 -8.48 -1.01
CA LEU A 141 7.23 -8.99 0.35
C LEU A 141 7.68 -10.45 0.44
N SER A 142 8.50 -10.73 1.44
CA SER A 142 8.89 -12.07 1.84
C SER A 142 8.77 -12.21 3.35
N LEU A 143 8.45 -13.41 3.80
CA LEU A 143 8.39 -13.73 5.23
C LEU A 143 9.36 -14.87 5.54
N PRO A 144 10.02 -14.86 6.71
CA PRO A 144 10.87 -15.96 7.13
C PRO A 144 10.05 -17.25 7.34
N GLY A 145 10.72 -18.38 7.20
CA GLY A 145 10.09 -19.70 7.38
C GLY A 145 9.27 -20.17 6.18
N LYS A 146 8.70 -21.36 6.31
CA LYS A 146 7.83 -21.99 5.31
C LYS A 146 6.37 -21.63 5.54
N ALA A 147 5.58 -21.67 4.48
CA ALA A 147 4.12 -21.60 4.59
C ALA A 147 3.59 -22.89 5.23
N GLU A 148 2.71 -22.74 6.20
CA GLU A 148 1.93 -23.82 6.80
C GLU A 148 0.49 -23.65 6.32
N LYS A 149 0.18 -24.27 5.18
CA LYS A 149 -1.13 -24.07 4.52
C LYS A 149 -2.27 -24.58 5.39
N GLU A 150 -3.27 -23.73 5.54
CA GLU A 150 -4.50 -23.95 6.27
C GLU A 150 -5.67 -23.96 5.28
N ASP A 151 -6.70 -24.80 5.55
CA ASP A 151 -7.93 -24.80 4.75
C ASP A 151 -8.88 -23.68 5.19
N VAL A 152 -8.36 -22.44 5.09
CA VAL A 152 -9.06 -21.21 5.47
C VAL A 152 -9.06 -20.23 4.32
N ILE A 153 -10.22 -19.65 4.03
CA ILE A 153 -10.40 -18.51 3.15
C ILE A 153 -10.57 -17.27 4.02
N TYR A 154 -9.62 -16.34 3.94
CA TYR A 154 -9.79 -15.04 4.59
C TYR A 154 -10.51 -14.07 3.66
N VAL A 155 -11.55 -13.42 4.19
CA VAL A 155 -12.30 -12.37 3.51
C VAL A 155 -12.00 -11.03 4.17
N VAL A 156 -11.47 -10.07 3.38
CA VAL A 156 -10.91 -8.83 3.91
C VAL A 156 -11.67 -7.62 3.36
N ASP A 157 -12.45 -6.96 4.24
CA ASP A 157 -13.20 -5.73 3.93
C ASP A 157 -14.09 -5.86 2.68
N VAL A 158 -14.75 -7.00 2.50
CA VAL A 158 -15.81 -7.22 1.51
C VAL A 158 -17.20 -7.11 2.17
N SER A 159 -18.26 -7.02 1.36
CA SER A 159 -19.62 -6.96 1.87
C SER A 159 -20.04 -8.27 2.57
N ASP A 160 -21.06 -8.20 3.41
CA ASP A 160 -21.61 -9.40 4.05
C ASP A 160 -22.24 -10.36 3.04
N GLU A 161 -22.80 -9.83 1.98
CA GLU A 161 -23.36 -10.61 0.86
C GLU A 161 -22.27 -11.46 0.19
N VAL A 162 -21.10 -10.90 -0.07
CA VAL A 162 -19.95 -11.65 -0.62
C VAL A 162 -19.48 -12.71 0.38
N VAL A 163 -19.45 -12.40 1.67
CA VAL A 163 -19.07 -13.38 2.70
C VAL A 163 -20.02 -14.59 2.71
N GLU A 164 -21.32 -14.34 2.72
CA GLU A 164 -22.33 -15.41 2.73
C GLU A 164 -22.34 -16.22 1.41
N TYR A 165 -22.11 -15.53 0.28
CA TYR A 165 -21.94 -16.21 -1.01
C TYR A 165 -20.76 -17.19 -0.95
N ILE A 166 -19.58 -16.75 -0.49
CA ILE A 166 -18.38 -17.61 -0.38
C ILE A 166 -18.66 -18.80 0.53
N LYS A 167 -19.27 -18.59 1.72
CA LYS A 167 -19.62 -19.66 2.65
C LYS A 167 -20.53 -20.71 2.04
N SER A 168 -21.43 -20.33 1.15
CA SER A 168 -22.34 -21.27 0.48
C SER A 168 -21.69 -22.02 -0.70
N HIS A 169 -20.49 -21.59 -1.15
CA HIS A 169 -19.79 -22.11 -2.32
C HIS A 169 -18.43 -22.75 -2.01
N THR A 170 -18.15 -23.02 -0.74
CA THR A 170 -16.91 -23.70 -0.32
C THR A 170 -17.15 -24.62 0.87
N HIS A 171 -16.31 -25.63 0.99
CA HIS A 171 -16.22 -26.49 2.20
C HIS A 171 -15.18 -25.98 3.19
N SER A 172 -14.34 -25.02 2.78
CA SER A 172 -13.29 -24.44 3.60
C SER A 172 -13.85 -23.53 4.70
N LYS A 173 -13.10 -23.35 5.77
CA LYS A 173 -13.44 -22.35 6.78
C LYS A 173 -13.33 -20.94 6.20
N VAL A 174 -14.33 -20.10 6.43
CA VAL A 174 -14.33 -18.69 6.00
C VAL A 174 -14.22 -17.79 7.21
N GLU A 175 -13.16 -16.96 7.26
CA GLU A 175 -12.90 -16.01 8.35
C GLU A 175 -12.83 -14.58 7.84
N LYS A 176 -13.46 -13.65 8.57
CA LYS A 176 -13.39 -12.22 8.29
C LYS A 176 -12.13 -11.63 8.92
N LEU A 177 -11.45 -10.80 8.14
CA LEU A 177 -10.38 -9.91 8.59
C LEU A 177 -10.69 -8.49 8.14
N THR A 178 -10.05 -7.53 8.78
CA THR A 178 -10.15 -6.13 8.39
C THR A 178 -8.79 -5.44 8.39
N HIS A 179 -8.63 -4.48 7.50
CA HIS A 179 -7.50 -3.55 7.48
C HIS A 179 -7.74 -2.31 8.33
N TYR A 180 -8.95 -2.12 8.87
CA TYR A 180 -9.22 -1.01 9.76
C TYR A 180 -8.58 -1.26 11.12
N LEU A 181 -7.74 -0.32 11.55
CA LEU A 181 -7.12 -0.32 12.87
C LEU A 181 -8.09 0.25 13.90
N THR A 182 -8.21 -0.43 15.03
CA THR A 182 -8.90 0.12 16.20
C THR A 182 -8.11 1.30 16.78
N HIS A 183 -8.74 2.10 17.63
CA HIS A 183 -8.04 3.18 18.34
C HIS A 183 -6.86 2.65 19.20
N GLU A 184 -7.01 1.46 19.78
CA GLU A 184 -5.93 0.79 20.51
C GLU A 184 -4.77 0.44 19.59
N ASP A 185 -5.06 -0.13 18.39
CA ASP A 185 -4.03 -0.47 17.41
C ASP A 185 -3.28 0.76 16.89
N GLN A 186 -3.98 1.87 16.68
CA GLN A 186 -3.35 3.13 16.24
C GLN A 186 -2.36 3.68 17.26
N ASN A 187 -2.58 3.44 18.55
CA ASN A 187 -1.70 3.88 19.63
C ASN A 187 -0.51 2.95 19.92
N LYS A 188 -0.43 1.81 19.23
CA LYS A 188 0.72 0.90 19.34
C LYS A 188 2.01 1.57 18.86
N SER A 189 3.13 1.18 19.47
CA SER A 189 4.46 1.57 19.02
C SER A 189 4.77 1.04 17.61
N PHE A 190 5.80 1.59 16.99
CA PHE A 190 6.26 1.12 15.68
C PHE A 190 6.51 -0.41 15.65
N ASP A 191 7.23 -0.94 16.65
CA ASP A 191 7.56 -2.36 16.69
C ASP A 191 6.32 -3.24 16.88
N GLU A 192 5.38 -2.83 17.72
CA GLU A 192 4.10 -3.54 17.90
C GLU A 192 3.26 -3.51 16.63
N ARG A 193 3.24 -2.37 15.90
CA ARG A 193 2.55 -2.25 14.61
C ARG A 193 3.19 -3.17 13.56
N MET A 194 4.51 -3.22 13.48
CA MET A 194 5.23 -4.12 12.57
C MET A 194 4.98 -5.59 12.89
N LYS A 195 4.83 -5.94 14.18
CA LYS A 195 4.43 -7.29 14.59
C LYS A 195 3.01 -7.63 14.16
N CYS A 196 2.05 -6.72 14.32
CA CYS A 196 0.69 -6.93 13.81
C CYS A 196 0.67 -7.16 12.29
N VAL A 197 1.51 -6.42 11.53
CA VAL A 197 1.66 -6.65 10.08
C VAL A 197 2.20 -8.05 9.80
N GLU A 198 3.24 -8.48 10.49
CA GLU A 198 3.84 -9.81 10.29
C GLU A 198 2.85 -10.95 10.60
N GLU A 199 2.08 -10.81 11.66
CA GLU A 199 1.01 -11.73 12.02
C GLU A 199 -0.09 -11.80 10.94
N LEU A 200 -0.51 -10.65 10.41
CA LEU A 200 -1.49 -10.58 9.32
C LEU A 200 -0.95 -11.20 8.01
N LEU A 201 0.28 -10.85 7.64
CA LEU A 201 0.93 -11.41 6.45
C LEU A 201 1.16 -12.92 6.58
N THR A 202 1.41 -13.42 7.79
CA THR A 202 1.52 -14.86 8.07
C THR A 202 0.19 -15.57 7.83
N LYS A 203 -0.94 -14.98 8.26
CA LYS A 203 -2.27 -15.50 7.93
C LYS A 203 -2.47 -15.54 6.42
N TYR A 204 -2.13 -14.47 5.69
CA TYR A 204 -2.24 -14.46 4.24
C TYR A 204 -1.39 -15.54 3.58
N ARG A 205 -0.13 -15.69 3.98
CA ARG A 205 0.77 -16.74 3.46
C ARG A 205 0.21 -18.14 3.68
N ASN A 206 -0.42 -18.38 4.82
CA ASN A 206 -0.91 -19.70 5.20
C ASN A 206 -2.31 -19.99 4.66
N ALA A 207 -3.05 -18.98 4.24
CA ALA A 207 -4.40 -19.14 3.69
C ALA A 207 -4.46 -20.06 2.47
N LYS A 208 -5.59 -20.76 2.31
CA LYS A 208 -5.96 -21.39 1.04
C LYS A 208 -6.18 -20.31 -0.03
N MET A 209 -6.95 -19.27 0.31
CA MET A 209 -7.25 -18.14 -0.54
C MET A 209 -7.52 -16.89 0.29
N VAL A 210 -7.30 -15.72 -0.31
CA VAL A 210 -7.75 -14.44 0.25
C VAL A 210 -8.69 -13.76 -0.72
N VAL A 211 -9.86 -13.32 -0.25
CA VAL A 211 -10.82 -12.53 -1.05
C VAL A 211 -10.90 -11.14 -0.46
N THR A 212 -10.68 -10.10 -1.26
CA THR A 212 -10.48 -8.76 -0.72
C THR A 212 -10.86 -7.64 -1.69
N ARG A 213 -11.19 -6.47 -1.16
CA ARG A 213 -11.22 -5.19 -1.89
C ARG A 213 -9.95 -4.35 -1.69
N ARG A 214 -9.05 -4.80 -0.81
CA ARG A 214 -7.87 -4.02 -0.43
C ARG A 214 -6.67 -4.37 -1.30
N LEU A 215 -6.07 -3.35 -1.92
CA LEU A 215 -4.85 -3.53 -2.72
C LEU A 215 -3.70 -4.10 -1.88
N HIS A 216 -3.53 -3.56 -0.66
CA HIS A 216 -2.47 -4.00 0.26
C HIS A 216 -2.81 -5.30 1.04
N ALA A 217 -3.90 -6.00 0.64
CA ALA A 217 -4.10 -7.42 0.93
C ALA A 217 -3.80 -8.25 -0.33
N ALA A 218 -4.30 -7.81 -1.49
CA ALA A 218 -4.11 -8.53 -2.75
C ALA A 218 -2.64 -8.64 -3.19
N LEU A 219 -1.90 -7.54 -3.19
CA LEU A 219 -0.52 -7.53 -3.67
C LEU A 219 0.44 -8.30 -2.74
N PRO A 220 0.35 -8.22 -1.40
CA PRO A 220 1.07 -9.13 -0.51
C PRO A 220 0.78 -10.60 -0.78
N CYS A 221 -0.47 -10.98 -1.07
CA CYS A 221 -0.82 -12.36 -1.41
C CYS A 221 -0.09 -12.84 -2.68
N LEU A 222 0.04 -11.99 -3.71
CA LEU A 222 0.84 -12.30 -4.90
C LEU A 222 2.30 -12.57 -4.53
N ALA A 223 2.90 -11.69 -3.73
CA ALA A 223 4.28 -11.83 -3.27
C ALA A 223 4.51 -13.12 -2.48
N LEU A 224 3.52 -13.53 -1.69
CA LEU A 224 3.56 -14.70 -0.80
C LEU A 224 3.08 -16.00 -1.50
N ASN A 225 2.79 -15.94 -2.81
CA ASN A 225 2.25 -17.07 -3.59
C ASN A 225 0.95 -17.65 -2.99
N THR A 226 0.08 -16.78 -2.50
CA THR A 226 -1.24 -17.16 -1.97
C THR A 226 -2.30 -16.81 -3.01
N PRO A 227 -3.21 -17.74 -3.37
CA PRO A 227 -4.34 -17.45 -4.25
C PRO A 227 -5.13 -16.25 -3.71
N VAL A 228 -5.45 -15.31 -4.59
CA VAL A 228 -6.20 -14.12 -4.21
C VAL A 228 -7.21 -13.73 -5.27
N LEU A 229 -8.40 -13.33 -4.81
CA LEU A 229 -9.46 -12.75 -5.61
C LEU A 229 -9.72 -11.31 -5.18
N LEU A 230 -9.53 -10.37 -6.09
CA LEU A 230 -9.80 -8.96 -5.86
C LEU A 230 -11.24 -8.63 -6.29
N ILE A 231 -12.08 -8.21 -5.35
CA ILE A 231 -13.42 -7.72 -5.65
C ILE A 231 -13.31 -6.26 -6.10
N LYS A 232 -13.71 -5.98 -7.34
CA LYS A 232 -13.68 -4.63 -7.92
C LYS A 232 -14.67 -3.71 -7.22
N TYR A 233 -14.31 -2.43 -7.17
CA TYR A 233 -15.28 -1.39 -6.84
C TYR A 233 -16.11 -1.07 -8.09
N ASP A 234 -17.42 -1.13 -7.95
CA ASP A 234 -18.36 -0.72 -9.01
C ASP A 234 -18.58 0.81 -9.02
N ASP A 235 -18.01 1.53 -8.05
CA ASP A 235 -18.12 2.98 -7.92
C ASP A 235 -17.16 3.68 -8.90
N PRO A 236 -17.69 4.54 -9.81
CA PRO A 236 -16.88 5.33 -10.74
C PRO A 236 -15.80 6.20 -10.08
N ASN A 237 -15.99 6.58 -8.80
CA ASN A 237 -15.03 7.38 -8.04
C ASN A 237 -13.73 6.62 -7.73
N TYR A 238 -13.75 5.30 -7.78
CA TYR A 238 -12.55 4.46 -7.62
C TYR A 238 -11.90 4.08 -8.94
N LYS A 239 -12.46 4.51 -10.07
CA LYS A 239 -11.89 4.25 -11.39
C LYS A 239 -10.50 4.90 -11.50
N GLY A 240 -9.53 4.10 -11.88
CA GLY A 240 -8.13 4.52 -12.03
C GLY A 240 -7.26 4.25 -10.80
N ARG A 241 -7.86 3.87 -9.67
CA ARG A 241 -7.11 3.55 -8.45
C ARG A 241 -6.49 2.14 -8.48
N LEU A 242 -7.25 1.16 -8.93
CA LEU A 242 -6.89 -0.25 -8.92
C LEU A 242 -6.77 -0.87 -10.30
N ASP A 243 -7.23 -0.21 -11.35
CA ASP A 243 -7.31 -0.72 -12.71
C ASP A 243 -5.96 -1.17 -13.28
N THR A 244 -4.87 -0.52 -12.89
CA THR A 244 -3.50 -0.96 -13.23
C THR A 244 -3.22 -2.40 -12.77
N PHE A 245 -3.87 -2.86 -11.70
CA PHE A 245 -3.59 -4.17 -11.10
C PHE A 245 -4.55 -5.27 -11.55
N TYR A 246 -5.62 -4.93 -12.27
CA TYR A 246 -6.58 -5.93 -12.75
C TYR A 246 -5.98 -6.94 -13.73
N ASP A 247 -4.90 -6.58 -14.43
CA ASP A 247 -4.16 -7.50 -15.30
C ASP A 247 -3.20 -8.42 -14.54
N PHE A 248 -2.90 -8.12 -13.27
CA PHE A 248 -1.94 -8.87 -12.44
C PHE A 248 -2.60 -9.72 -11.36
N VAL A 249 -3.84 -9.41 -10.99
CA VAL A 249 -4.58 -10.07 -9.91
C VAL A 249 -5.88 -10.62 -10.46
N ASN A 250 -6.21 -11.87 -10.12
CA ASN A 250 -7.55 -12.39 -10.40
C ASN A 250 -8.59 -11.46 -9.77
N ASN A 251 -9.57 -11.06 -10.56
CA ASN A 251 -10.53 -10.07 -10.10
C ASN A 251 -11.93 -10.31 -10.70
N VAL A 252 -12.94 -9.88 -9.96
CA VAL A 252 -14.34 -9.96 -10.35
C VAL A 252 -15.09 -8.77 -9.79
N SER A 253 -16.15 -8.29 -10.47
CA SER A 253 -17.06 -7.34 -9.84
C SER A 253 -17.91 -8.04 -8.80
N GLU A 254 -18.36 -7.31 -7.79
CA GLU A 254 -19.27 -7.90 -6.79
C GLU A 254 -20.57 -8.37 -7.41
N SER A 255 -21.12 -7.58 -8.34
CA SER A 255 -22.33 -7.93 -9.07
C SER A 255 -22.16 -9.20 -9.93
N ASP A 256 -21.05 -9.38 -10.62
CA ASP A 256 -20.79 -10.58 -11.41
C ASP A 256 -20.63 -11.81 -10.53
N LEU A 257 -20.00 -11.67 -9.38
CA LEU A 257 -19.84 -12.76 -8.43
C LEU A 257 -21.20 -13.19 -7.84
N LEU A 258 -21.98 -12.23 -7.33
CA LEU A 258 -23.26 -12.53 -6.66
C LEU A 258 -24.36 -12.99 -7.63
N ASN A 259 -24.31 -12.54 -8.89
CA ASN A 259 -25.24 -12.99 -9.94
C ASN A 259 -24.75 -14.23 -10.71
N GLU A 260 -23.62 -14.81 -10.28
CA GLU A 260 -23.03 -16.03 -10.89
C GLU A 260 -22.73 -15.89 -12.39
N THR A 261 -22.54 -14.67 -12.90
CA THR A 261 -22.14 -14.44 -14.29
C THR A 261 -20.69 -14.86 -14.54
N ILE A 262 -19.89 -14.91 -13.48
CA ILE A 262 -18.53 -15.45 -13.47
C ILE A 262 -18.44 -16.49 -12.34
N SER A 263 -18.09 -17.71 -12.69
CA SER A 263 -17.88 -18.78 -11.71
C SER A 263 -16.50 -18.71 -11.11
N VAL A 264 -16.40 -18.77 -9.80
CA VAL A 264 -15.15 -18.86 -9.04
C VAL A 264 -15.15 -20.17 -8.26
N ASP A 265 -14.11 -20.96 -8.42
CA ASP A 265 -13.94 -22.20 -7.68
C ASP A 265 -13.12 -21.91 -6.40
N PHE A 266 -13.81 -21.86 -5.27
CA PHE A 266 -13.20 -21.58 -3.96
C PHE A 266 -12.58 -22.82 -3.30
N ASP A 267 -12.76 -24.01 -3.90
CA ASP A 267 -12.23 -25.27 -3.35
C ASP A 267 -10.93 -25.72 -4.03
N LYS A 268 -10.54 -25.06 -5.12
CA LYS A 268 -9.21 -25.23 -5.73
C LYS A 268 -8.20 -24.32 -5.06
#